data_3c5a43ea412529259175bfa5ec876696
#
_entry.id   3c5a43ea412529259175bfa5ec876696
#
_cell.length_a   1.000
_cell.length_b   1.000
_cell.length_c   1.000
_cell.angle_alpha   90.00
_cell.angle_beta   90.00
_cell.angle_gamma   90.00
#
_symmetry.space_group_name_H-M   'P 1'
#
loop_
_entity.id
_entity.type
_entity.pdbx_description
1 polymer ?
#
loop_
_entity_poly.entity_id
_entity_poly.type
_entity_poly.pdbx_seq_one_letter_code
_entity_poly.pdbx_strand_id
1 'polypeptide(L)'
;MKLRNKFNKVTAWILTCILFFTMAFSITSEAYGEGYTHAKQFKNCHIYNGIDVSTWNKQIDWNAVKASGIDFAFIKVGGRGWGSAGTLYHDSRALENLKGAKAAGIKIGVYFFSQAITEKEAAEEAQYTINYLHTYGISIDLPIAMDFEYASDSPTGGRLRTANLTREQATNVCLAFCSYVATRGYTPMVYANKSMLTNDMNASTIASRYPIWLAQYNSSATYTGAYSYWQYTSSGTVPGIEGRVDMNFYYSTDGSFSSKINIPVPTGETAPADAKIVYATHIQTYGWEKEETYDGGISGTVGQAKRLEAIKIRNNTGIEGSVEYQVHCQSFGWMDWTMDGDIAGLTGLAKRLEAIRIRLTGQLAEQYDVYYRVQCQTYGWLDWAKNGQTAGSTNYAKRLEAIQIKLVEKGGMAPGNTSKVYVSPLIGYNTHVQTYGWTGTVFDGTTGGTTGHAKRLESISITNLTETSGNVVYRVHGQTYGLSLIHI
;
A
#
# COMPACT_ATOMS: atom_id res chain seq x y z
N MET A 1 67.08 -46.40 11.64
CA MET A 1 65.79 -46.99 12.10
C MET A 1 64.99 -46.09 13.08
N LYS A 2 65.57 -45.12 13.77
CA LYS A 2 64.85 -44.21 14.71
C LYS A 2 64.15 -43.02 14.06
N LEU A 3 64.53 -42.59 12.86
CA LEU A 3 63.88 -41.47 12.17
C LEU A 3 62.56 -41.87 11.45
N ARG A 4 62.46 -43.11 10.99
CA ARG A 4 61.27 -43.60 10.26
C ARG A 4 60.06 -43.76 11.16
N ASN A 5 60.26 -44.03 12.46
CA ASN A 5 59.19 -44.16 13.43
C ASN A 5 58.64 -42.81 13.96
N LYS A 6 59.38 -41.71 13.85
CA LYS A 6 58.87 -40.37 14.20
C LYS A 6 57.97 -39.81 13.11
N PHE A 7 58.30 -40.09 11.84
CA PHE A 7 57.47 -39.61 10.70
C PHE A 7 56.10 -40.29 10.68
N ASN A 8 56.02 -41.58 10.97
CA ASN A 8 54.74 -42.30 11.01
C ASN A 8 53.84 -41.90 12.19
N LYS A 9 54.42 -41.43 13.30
CA LYS A 9 53.60 -40.94 14.46
C LYS A 9 53.06 -39.52 14.17
N VAL A 10 53.81 -38.66 13.55
CA VAL A 10 53.39 -37.31 13.20
C VAL A 10 52.31 -37.34 12.10
N THR A 11 52.46 -38.20 11.09
CA THR A 11 51.44 -38.38 10.03
C THR A 11 50.17 -39.02 10.57
N ALA A 12 50.24 -39.96 11.52
CA ALA A 12 49.09 -40.55 12.16
C ALA A 12 48.33 -39.50 13.02
N TRP A 13 49.02 -38.61 13.72
CA TRP A 13 48.43 -37.55 14.50
C TRP A 13 47.77 -36.47 13.62
N ILE A 14 48.39 -36.11 12.51
CA ILE A 14 47.83 -35.14 11.52
C ILE A 14 46.59 -35.74 10.84
N LEU A 15 46.63 -37.03 10.44
CA LEU A 15 45.44 -37.70 9.90
C LEU A 15 44.30 -37.85 10.94
N THR A 16 44.63 -38.11 12.21
CA THR A 16 43.63 -38.23 13.30
C THR A 16 43.03 -36.85 13.61
N CYS A 17 43.80 -35.77 13.63
CA CYS A 17 43.28 -34.42 13.81
C CYS A 17 42.47 -33.95 12.58
N ILE A 18 42.79 -34.31 11.36
CA ILE A 18 42.00 -34.02 10.17
C ILE A 18 40.68 -34.82 10.19
N LEU A 19 40.71 -36.09 10.59
CA LEU A 19 39.50 -36.91 10.77
C LEU A 19 38.61 -36.40 11.92
N PHE A 20 39.20 -35.91 13.03
CA PHE A 20 38.40 -35.28 14.10
C PHE A 20 37.86 -33.92 13.73
N PHE A 21 38.54 -33.14 12.88
CA PHE A 21 38.03 -31.89 12.39
C PHE A 21 36.96 -32.06 11.30
N THR A 22 36.97 -33.17 10.54
CA THR A 22 35.91 -33.49 9.57
C THR A 22 34.72 -34.21 10.17
N MET A 23 34.84 -34.79 11.38
CA MET A 23 33.71 -35.40 12.12
C MET A 23 32.98 -34.42 13.04
N ALA A 24 33.46 -33.18 13.21
CA ALA A 24 32.90 -32.25 14.17
C ALA A 24 31.88 -31.27 13.59
N PHE A 25 31.49 -31.40 12.31
CA PHE A 25 30.41 -30.59 11.71
C PHE A 25 29.59 -31.39 10.71
N SER A 26 29.07 -32.53 11.10
CA SER A 26 27.76 -32.96 10.64
C SER A 26 26.74 -32.38 11.63
N ILE A 27 26.53 -31.07 11.57
CA ILE A 27 25.24 -30.53 12.00
C ILE A 27 24.27 -31.14 10.98
N THR A 28 23.59 -32.22 11.38
CA THR A 28 22.33 -32.57 10.72
C THR A 28 21.50 -31.32 10.83
N SER A 29 21.33 -30.58 9.72
CA SER A 29 20.27 -29.62 9.66
C SER A 29 19.02 -30.39 10.01
N GLU A 30 18.47 -30.17 11.20
CA GLU A 30 17.12 -30.65 11.47
C GLU A 30 16.28 -30.15 10.33
N ALA A 31 15.68 -31.08 9.59
CA ALA A 31 14.87 -30.71 8.45
C ALA A 31 13.63 -30.01 9.02
N TYR A 32 13.63 -28.69 9.02
CA TYR A 32 12.46 -27.92 9.43
C TYR A 32 11.24 -28.43 8.66
N GLY A 33 10.13 -28.65 9.37
CA GLY A 33 8.91 -29.18 8.78
C GLY A 33 8.78 -30.70 8.81
N GLU A 34 9.68 -31.44 9.46
CA GLU A 34 9.47 -32.87 9.71
C GLU A 34 8.19 -33.07 10.54
N GLY A 35 7.33 -34.00 10.10
CA GLY A 35 6.01 -34.24 10.70
C GLY A 35 4.86 -33.34 10.19
N TYR A 36 5.14 -32.41 9.29
CA TYR A 36 4.08 -31.61 8.64
C TYR A 36 3.66 -32.22 7.30
N THR A 37 2.36 -32.13 7.01
CA THR A 37 1.78 -32.62 5.76
C THR A 37 1.30 -31.45 4.89
N HIS A 38 1.90 -31.32 3.72
CA HIS A 38 1.54 -30.29 2.76
C HIS A 38 0.31 -30.66 1.93
N ALA A 39 -0.54 -29.68 1.61
CA ALA A 39 -1.72 -29.90 0.81
C ALA A 39 -1.36 -30.38 -0.61
N LYS A 40 -2.21 -31.21 -1.21
CA LYS A 40 -1.98 -31.84 -2.53
C LYS A 40 -1.68 -30.81 -3.64
N GLN A 41 -2.24 -29.61 -3.54
CA GLN A 41 -1.99 -28.51 -4.50
C GLN A 41 -0.52 -28.09 -4.58
N PHE A 42 0.29 -28.36 -3.57
CA PHE A 42 1.71 -28.00 -3.50
C PHE A 42 2.66 -29.14 -3.89
N LYS A 43 2.14 -30.25 -4.41
CA LYS A 43 2.95 -31.44 -4.75
C LYS A 43 4.13 -31.15 -5.68
N ASN A 44 3.98 -30.16 -6.56
CA ASN A 44 5.00 -29.77 -7.54
C ASN A 44 5.68 -28.45 -7.21
N CYS A 45 5.50 -27.92 -5.99
CA CYS A 45 6.15 -26.70 -5.57
C CYS A 45 7.50 -26.99 -4.90
N HIS A 46 8.42 -26.04 -5.05
CA HIS A 46 9.58 -25.95 -4.16
C HIS A 46 9.10 -25.41 -2.81
N ILE A 47 9.48 -26.08 -1.73
CA ILE A 47 9.09 -25.69 -0.37
C ILE A 47 10.31 -25.11 0.32
N TYR A 48 10.21 -23.86 0.72
CA TYR A 48 11.23 -23.13 1.44
C TYR A 48 10.85 -22.95 2.90
N ASN A 49 11.84 -23.03 3.78
CA ASN A 49 11.69 -22.83 5.22
C ASN A 49 11.98 -21.38 5.58
N GLY A 50 11.10 -20.79 6.35
CA GLY A 50 11.25 -19.41 6.78
C GLY A 50 10.79 -19.16 8.20
N ILE A 51 11.07 -17.96 8.64
CA ILE A 51 10.64 -17.43 9.94
C ILE A 51 9.98 -16.06 9.75
N ASP A 52 9.22 -15.64 10.75
CA ASP A 52 8.90 -14.22 10.87
C ASP A 52 9.30 -13.70 12.25
N VAL A 53 9.82 -12.46 12.27
CA VAL A 53 10.46 -11.90 13.44
C VAL A 53 10.11 -10.43 13.65
N SER A 54 10.21 -10.01 14.91
CA SER A 54 10.01 -8.63 15.35
C SER A 54 10.96 -8.30 16.51
N THR A 55 10.74 -7.15 17.13
CA THR A 55 11.45 -6.77 18.38
C THR A 55 11.33 -7.82 19.50
N TRP A 56 10.29 -8.66 19.47
CA TRP A 56 10.08 -9.72 20.49
C TRP A 56 11.14 -10.82 20.46
N ASN A 57 11.77 -11.04 19.30
CA ASN A 57 12.84 -12.03 19.15
C ASN A 57 14.21 -11.52 19.62
N LYS A 58 14.28 -10.32 20.18
CA LYS A 58 15.50 -9.70 20.72
C LYS A 58 16.61 -9.58 19.67
N GLN A 59 17.87 -9.84 20.08
CA GLN A 59 19.01 -9.86 19.17
C GLN A 59 19.13 -11.24 18.51
N ILE A 60 19.35 -11.24 17.20
CA ILE A 60 19.39 -12.44 16.36
C ILE A 60 20.78 -12.59 15.77
N ASP A 61 21.36 -13.79 15.89
CA ASP A 61 22.53 -14.19 15.12
C ASP A 61 22.09 -14.75 13.75
N TRP A 62 22.02 -13.87 12.78
CA TRP A 62 21.56 -14.22 11.45
C TRP A 62 22.46 -15.21 10.71
N ASN A 63 23.75 -15.30 11.05
CA ASN A 63 24.64 -16.32 10.49
C ASN A 63 24.28 -17.71 11.01
N ALA A 64 23.99 -17.85 12.30
CA ALA A 64 23.51 -19.10 12.87
C ALA A 64 22.13 -19.47 12.30
N VAL A 65 21.21 -18.51 12.13
CA VAL A 65 19.91 -18.72 11.49
C VAL A 65 20.10 -19.25 10.06
N LYS A 66 20.97 -18.64 9.26
CA LYS A 66 21.25 -19.11 7.89
C LYS A 66 21.86 -20.51 7.86
N ALA A 67 22.83 -20.76 8.72
CA ALA A 67 23.50 -22.06 8.83
C ALA A 67 22.55 -23.20 9.25
N SER A 68 21.45 -22.87 9.92
CA SER A 68 20.43 -23.86 10.33
C SER A 68 19.49 -24.29 9.20
N GLY A 69 19.55 -23.68 8.02
CA GLY A 69 18.72 -24.04 6.87
C GLY A 69 17.48 -23.18 6.68
N ILE A 70 17.42 -22.00 7.30
CA ILE A 70 16.38 -21.00 7.02
C ILE A 70 16.70 -20.28 5.71
N ASP A 71 15.74 -20.27 4.79
CA ASP A 71 15.85 -19.69 3.46
C ASP A 71 15.39 -18.23 3.42
N PHE A 72 14.31 -17.92 4.15
CA PHE A 72 13.72 -16.59 4.13
C PHE A 72 13.21 -16.13 5.51
N ALA A 73 13.03 -14.80 5.63
CA ALA A 73 12.44 -14.19 6.81
C ALA A 73 11.48 -13.06 6.42
N PHE A 74 10.32 -13.00 7.06
CA PHE A 74 9.50 -11.81 7.12
C PHE A 74 9.85 -11.01 8.36
N ILE A 75 10.15 -9.72 8.17
CA ILE A 75 10.63 -8.85 9.25
C ILE A 75 9.60 -7.75 9.50
N LYS A 76 9.15 -7.62 10.76
CA LYS A 76 8.24 -6.55 11.16
C LYS A 76 8.89 -5.20 10.95
N VAL A 77 8.25 -4.33 10.16
CA VAL A 77 8.70 -2.94 9.98
C VAL A 77 8.03 -2.02 10.99
N GLY A 78 6.80 -2.30 11.35
CA GLY A 78 6.04 -1.50 12.27
C GLY A 78 4.63 -2.01 12.47
N GLY A 79 3.78 -1.14 12.98
CA GLY A 79 2.37 -1.44 13.17
C GLY A 79 1.54 -0.19 13.43
N ARG A 80 0.23 -0.38 13.43
CA ARG A 80 -0.73 0.59 13.94
C ARG A 80 -1.14 0.18 15.35
N GLY A 81 -1.09 1.12 16.29
CA GLY A 81 -1.50 0.92 17.67
C GLY A 81 -2.96 0.47 17.76
N TRP A 82 -3.23 -0.47 18.64
CA TRP A 82 -4.55 -1.07 18.87
C TRP A 82 -5.51 -0.23 19.72
N GLY A 83 -5.04 0.88 20.29
CA GLY A 83 -5.87 1.90 20.94
C GLY A 83 -6.69 2.71 19.92
N SER A 84 -7.65 3.50 20.41
CA SER A 84 -8.56 4.31 19.56
C SER A 84 -7.83 5.29 18.63
N ALA A 85 -6.69 5.83 19.06
CA ALA A 85 -5.89 6.76 18.26
C ALA A 85 -5.27 6.11 17.03
N GLY A 86 -4.99 4.80 17.05
CA GLY A 86 -4.40 4.08 15.92
C GLY A 86 -3.08 4.69 15.41
N THR A 87 -2.19 5.09 16.33
CA THR A 87 -0.91 5.73 15.97
C THR A 87 0.03 4.74 15.28
N LEU A 88 0.66 5.15 14.19
CA LEU A 88 1.67 4.36 13.50
C LEU A 88 2.99 4.35 14.30
N TYR A 89 3.68 3.22 14.30
CA TYR A 89 4.98 3.07 14.96
C TYR A 89 5.90 2.15 14.16
N HIS A 90 7.21 2.35 14.28
CA HIS A 90 8.21 1.42 13.75
C HIS A 90 8.54 0.33 14.78
N ASP A 91 8.84 -0.87 14.29
CA ASP A 91 9.46 -1.91 15.11
C ASP A 91 10.91 -1.48 15.43
N SER A 92 11.28 -1.53 16.70
CA SER A 92 12.56 -0.99 17.16
C SER A 92 13.79 -1.75 16.65
N ARG A 93 13.61 -3.00 16.20
CA ARG A 93 14.67 -3.83 15.64
C ARG A 93 14.57 -4.05 14.14
N ALA A 94 13.61 -3.41 13.47
CA ALA A 94 13.39 -3.58 12.05
C ALA A 94 14.67 -3.42 11.22
N LEU A 95 15.37 -2.31 11.39
CA LEU A 95 16.56 -2.00 10.60
C LEU A 95 17.71 -2.97 10.87
N GLU A 96 17.94 -3.34 12.14
CA GLU A 96 18.94 -4.31 12.56
C GLU A 96 18.66 -5.67 11.90
N ASN A 97 17.42 -6.15 12.00
CA ASN A 97 17.01 -7.43 11.45
C ASN A 97 17.07 -7.47 9.92
N LEU A 98 16.59 -6.41 9.24
CA LEU A 98 16.67 -6.30 7.77
C LEU A 98 18.10 -6.34 7.25
N LYS A 99 19.00 -5.59 7.88
CA LYS A 99 20.43 -5.57 7.51
C LYS A 99 21.12 -6.88 7.83
N GLY A 100 20.87 -7.45 9.01
CA GLY A 100 21.48 -8.71 9.47
C GLY A 100 21.06 -9.90 8.61
N ALA A 101 19.76 -10.08 8.36
CA ALA A 101 19.24 -11.15 7.51
C ALA A 101 19.80 -11.07 6.08
N LYS A 102 19.80 -9.85 5.51
CA LYS A 102 20.33 -9.63 4.16
C LYS A 102 21.83 -9.90 4.07
N ALA A 103 22.61 -9.47 5.07
CA ALA A 103 24.06 -9.72 5.11
C ALA A 103 24.38 -11.23 5.24
N ALA A 104 23.54 -12.01 5.94
CA ALA A 104 23.66 -13.47 6.04
C ALA A 104 23.16 -14.22 4.79
N GLY A 105 22.62 -13.53 3.78
CA GLY A 105 22.09 -14.13 2.55
C GLY A 105 20.73 -14.80 2.71
N ILE A 106 19.95 -14.41 3.73
CA ILE A 106 18.55 -14.80 3.90
C ILE A 106 17.69 -13.90 3.01
N LYS A 107 16.72 -14.49 2.30
CA LYS A 107 15.75 -13.75 1.51
C LYS A 107 14.76 -13.03 2.40
N ILE A 108 14.57 -11.73 2.21
CA ILE A 108 13.77 -10.93 3.11
C ILE A 108 12.49 -10.40 2.47
N GLY A 109 11.41 -10.51 3.21
CA GLY A 109 10.16 -9.77 3.05
C GLY A 109 9.89 -8.95 4.30
N VAL A 110 8.84 -8.18 4.27
CA VAL A 110 8.46 -7.37 5.42
C VAL A 110 6.98 -7.50 5.72
N TYR A 111 6.61 -7.27 6.98
CA TYR A 111 5.21 -7.17 7.36
C TYR A 111 4.93 -5.96 8.25
N PHE A 112 3.69 -5.53 8.21
CA PHE A 112 3.17 -4.45 9.01
C PHE A 112 1.96 -4.94 9.81
N PHE A 113 2.02 -4.84 11.15
CA PHE A 113 0.93 -5.21 12.03
C PHE A 113 -0.22 -4.21 11.89
N SER A 114 -1.24 -4.62 11.16
CA SER A 114 -2.35 -3.76 10.78
C SER A 114 -3.46 -3.76 11.84
N GLN A 115 -3.89 -2.55 12.17
CA GLN A 115 -5.13 -2.30 12.89
C GLN A 115 -5.99 -1.28 12.13
N ALA A 116 -5.86 -1.24 10.79
CA ALA A 116 -6.66 -0.39 9.93
C ALA A 116 -8.14 -0.78 9.97
N ILE A 117 -9.02 0.19 10.11
CA ILE A 117 -10.47 0.02 10.08
C ILE A 117 -11.12 0.73 8.90
N THR A 118 -10.31 1.42 8.08
CA THR A 118 -10.71 2.06 6.83
C THR A 118 -9.71 1.77 5.72
N GLU A 119 -10.15 1.86 4.47
CA GLU A 119 -9.31 1.73 3.29
C GLU A 119 -8.17 2.77 3.30
N LYS A 120 -8.46 4.00 3.76
CA LYS A 120 -7.48 5.08 3.88
C LYS A 120 -6.36 4.71 4.86
N GLU A 121 -6.71 4.22 6.05
CA GLU A 121 -5.72 3.79 7.04
C GLU A 121 -4.84 2.65 6.53
N ALA A 122 -5.42 1.71 5.78
CA ALA A 122 -4.66 0.62 5.17
C ALA A 122 -3.64 1.12 4.14
N ALA A 123 -4.01 2.11 3.33
CA ALA A 123 -3.09 2.75 2.40
C ALA A 123 -1.98 3.54 3.14
N GLU A 124 -2.31 4.22 4.24
CA GLU A 124 -1.32 4.88 5.11
C GLU A 124 -0.31 3.88 5.70
N GLU A 125 -0.75 2.69 6.11
CA GLU A 125 0.13 1.62 6.61
C GLU A 125 1.07 1.11 5.53
N ALA A 126 0.55 0.89 4.31
CA ALA A 126 1.35 0.49 3.15
C ALA A 126 2.41 1.53 2.80
N GLN A 127 2.01 2.80 2.76
CA GLN A 127 2.89 3.93 2.55
C GLN A 127 3.99 4.02 3.61
N TYR A 128 3.62 3.92 4.88
CA TYR A 128 4.54 3.97 6.01
C TYR A 128 5.62 2.89 5.90
N THR A 129 5.23 1.68 5.49
CA THR A 129 6.13 0.54 5.25
C THR A 129 7.10 0.83 4.10
N ILE A 130 6.59 1.31 2.96
CA ILE A 130 7.41 1.60 1.78
C ILE A 130 8.37 2.75 2.04
N ASN A 131 7.91 3.81 2.71
CA ASN A 131 8.74 4.94 3.09
C ASN A 131 9.89 4.51 4.01
N TYR A 132 9.65 3.56 4.92
CA TYR A 132 10.71 2.98 5.75
C TYR A 132 11.79 2.30 4.90
N LEU A 133 11.40 1.45 3.95
CA LEU A 133 12.33 0.76 3.05
C LEU A 133 13.15 1.76 2.23
N HIS A 134 12.52 2.79 1.68
CA HIS A 134 13.18 3.84 0.89
C HIS A 134 14.15 4.67 1.75
N THR A 135 13.72 5.11 2.94
CA THR A 135 14.55 5.92 3.85
C THR A 135 15.86 5.24 4.21
N TYR A 136 15.83 3.92 4.38
CA TYR A 136 17.03 3.16 4.74
C TYR A 136 17.69 2.42 3.59
N GLY A 137 17.23 2.63 2.34
CA GLY A 137 17.79 2.00 1.14
C GLY A 137 17.70 0.47 1.15
N ILE A 138 16.64 -0.10 1.73
CA ILE A 138 16.45 -1.55 1.84
C ILE A 138 15.71 -2.07 0.62
N SER A 139 16.35 -2.95 -0.14
CA SER A 139 15.69 -3.78 -1.16
C SER A 139 15.27 -5.12 -0.57
N ILE A 140 14.08 -5.57 -0.89
CA ILE A 140 13.49 -6.83 -0.42
C ILE A 140 13.35 -7.83 -1.57
N ASP A 141 13.32 -9.13 -1.24
CA ASP A 141 13.21 -10.26 -2.18
C ASP A 141 11.79 -10.84 -2.21
N LEU A 142 11.00 -10.61 -1.16
CA LEU A 142 9.71 -11.21 -0.90
C LEU A 142 8.62 -10.13 -0.72
N PRO A 143 7.34 -10.50 -0.62
CA PRO A 143 6.24 -9.55 -0.49
C PRO A 143 6.34 -8.58 0.69
N ILE A 144 5.57 -7.49 0.58
CA ILE A 144 5.14 -6.64 1.70
C ILE A 144 3.80 -7.17 2.19
N ALA A 145 3.75 -7.71 3.39
CA ALA A 145 2.57 -8.32 3.97
C ALA A 145 1.80 -7.35 4.88
N MET A 146 0.49 -7.26 4.67
CA MET A 146 -0.42 -6.75 5.67
C MET A 146 -0.71 -7.86 6.67
N ASP A 147 -0.27 -7.73 7.89
CA ASP A 147 -0.58 -8.62 8.99
C ASP A 147 -1.91 -8.17 9.60
N PHE A 148 -3.01 -8.75 9.08
CA PHE A 148 -4.38 -8.39 9.42
C PHE A 148 -4.93 -9.38 10.44
N GLU A 149 -4.74 -9.07 11.71
CA GLU A 149 -5.18 -9.90 12.81
C GLU A 149 -5.69 -9.08 14.01
N TYR A 150 -6.51 -9.69 14.81
CA TYR A 150 -6.95 -9.07 16.06
C TYR A 150 -5.81 -9.00 17.07
N ALA A 151 -5.60 -7.83 17.67
CA ALA A 151 -4.54 -7.61 18.66
C ALA A 151 -4.76 -8.37 19.98
N SER A 152 -5.98 -8.87 20.23
CA SER A 152 -6.37 -9.60 21.44
C SER A 152 -7.58 -10.48 21.17
N ASP A 153 -7.68 -11.59 21.88
CA ASP A 153 -8.85 -12.47 21.86
C ASP A 153 -10.05 -11.90 22.62
N SER A 154 -9.82 -10.88 23.45
CA SER A 154 -10.92 -10.16 24.15
C SER A 154 -11.86 -9.50 23.16
N PRO A 155 -13.18 -9.63 23.26
CA PRO A 155 -14.15 -8.97 22.40
C PRO A 155 -14.04 -7.44 22.38
N THR A 156 -13.46 -6.85 23.42
CA THR A 156 -13.20 -5.41 23.56
C THR A 156 -11.73 -5.06 23.30
N GLY A 157 -10.91 -6.04 22.89
CA GLY A 157 -9.46 -5.91 22.72
C GLY A 157 -9.07 -5.39 21.34
N GLY A 158 -8.72 -4.11 21.29
CA GLY A 158 -8.18 -3.47 20.10
C GLY A 158 -9.22 -2.89 19.14
N ARG A 159 -8.80 -1.88 18.39
CA ARG A 159 -9.66 -1.10 17.50
C ARG A 159 -10.21 -1.90 16.32
N LEU A 160 -9.42 -2.81 15.75
CA LEU A 160 -9.87 -3.64 14.63
C LEU A 160 -11.04 -4.54 15.05
N ARG A 161 -10.98 -5.16 16.24
CA ARG A 161 -12.07 -5.99 16.74
C ARG A 161 -13.31 -5.17 17.08
N THR A 162 -13.13 -4.03 17.75
CA THR A 162 -14.26 -3.17 18.17
C THR A 162 -14.91 -2.41 17.02
N ALA A 163 -14.23 -2.23 15.90
CA ALA A 163 -14.79 -1.65 14.68
C ALA A 163 -15.88 -2.52 14.05
N ASN A 164 -15.90 -3.82 14.36
CA ASN A 164 -16.90 -4.77 13.88
C ASN A 164 -17.17 -4.66 12.36
N LEU A 165 -16.06 -4.70 11.59
CA LEU A 165 -16.12 -4.57 10.14
C LEU A 165 -16.95 -5.70 9.52
N THR A 166 -17.78 -5.38 8.55
CA THR A 166 -18.40 -6.41 7.70
C THR A 166 -17.33 -7.12 6.87
N ARG A 167 -17.65 -8.32 6.37
CA ARG A 167 -16.73 -9.08 5.48
C ARG A 167 -16.28 -8.25 4.28
N GLU A 168 -17.17 -7.45 3.71
CA GLU A 168 -16.86 -6.57 2.58
C GLU A 168 -15.90 -5.46 3.00
N GLN A 169 -16.14 -4.81 4.13
CA GLN A 169 -15.27 -3.75 4.65
C GLN A 169 -13.87 -4.28 4.97
N ALA A 170 -13.76 -5.41 5.67
CA ALA A 170 -12.46 -6.02 5.95
C ALA A 170 -11.71 -6.40 4.66
N THR A 171 -12.42 -6.95 3.67
CA THR A 171 -11.86 -7.25 2.36
C THR A 171 -11.33 -5.99 1.66
N ASN A 172 -12.12 -4.90 1.67
CA ASN A 172 -11.73 -3.64 1.03
C ASN A 172 -10.55 -2.98 1.74
N VAL A 173 -10.45 -3.10 3.05
CA VAL A 173 -9.27 -2.66 3.83
C VAL A 173 -8.02 -3.41 3.39
N CYS A 174 -8.08 -4.75 3.30
CA CYS A 174 -6.96 -5.57 2.81
C CYS A 174 -6.58 -5.22 1.35
N LEU A 175 -7.57 -5.08 0.49
CA LEU A 175 -7.35 -4.71 -0.92
C LEU A 175 -6.75 -3.31 -1.08
N ALA A 176 -7.08 -2.36 -0.21
CA ALA A 176 -6.53 -1.01 -0.23
C ALA A 176 -5.03 -1.01 0.07
N PHE A 177 -4.60 -1.74 1.11
CA PHE A 177 -3.18 -1.96 1.40
C PHE A 177 -2.47 -2.57 0.20
N CYS A 178 -2.99 -3.69 -0.29
CA CYS A 178 -2.40 -4.43 -1.39
C CYS A 178 -2.33 -3.60 -2.68
N SER A 179 -3.37 -2.86 -3.02
CA SER A 179 -3.37 -2.00 -4.20
C SER A 179 -2.32 -0.91 -4.08
N TYR A 180 -2.18 -0.28 -2.90
CA TYR A 180 -1.15 0.74 -2.68
C TYR A 180 0.27 0.15 -2.87
N VAL A 181 0.57 -0.98 -2.23
CA VAL A 181 1.86 -1.69 -2.38
C VAL A 181 2.13 -2.03 -3.85
N ALA A 182 1.13 -2.57 -4.54
CA ALA A 182 1.21 -2.94 -5.95
C ALA A 182 1.54 -1.74 -6.85
N THR A 183 0.93 -0.57 -6.61
CA THR A 183 1.19 0.64 -7.41
C THR A 183 2.61 1.18 -7.24
N ARG A 184 3.34 0.73 -6.21
CA ARG A 184 4.76 1.05 -5.97
C ARG A 184 5.71 -0.04 -6.45
N GLY A 185 5.22 -1.01 -7.23
CA GLY A 185 6.04 -2.05 -7.86
C GLY A 185 6.46 -3.20 -6.94
N TYR A 186 5.87 -3.31 -5.75
CA TYR A 186 6.10 -4.42 -4.83
C TYR A 186 4.97 -5.46 -4.91
N THR A 187 5.29 -6.71 -4.62
CA THR A 187 4.27 -7.74 -4.42
C THR A 187 3.61 -7.55 -3.05
N PRO A 188 2.32 -7.25 -2.97
CA PRO A 188 1.60 -7.23 -1.70
C PRO A 188 1.19 -8.64 -1.29
N MET A 189 0.90 -8.81 0.00
CA MET A 189 0.38 -10.06 0.55
C MET A 189 -0.54 -9.75 1.74
N VAL A 190 -1.49 -10.63 2.02
CA VAL A 190 -2.30 -10.56 3.24
C VAL A 190 -2.00 -11.78 4.11
N TYR A 191 -1.55 -11.51 5.34
CA TYR A 191 -1.50 -12.51 6.40
C TYR A 191 -2.78 -12.43 7.23
N ALA A 192 -3.36 -13.57 7.51
CA ALA A 192 -4.44 -13.73 8.48
C ALA A 192 -4.53 -15.19 8.93
N ASN A 193 -5.10 -15.41 10.12
CA ASN A 193 -5.40 -16.75 10.58
C ASN A 193 -6.60 -17.37 9.83
N LYS A 194 -6.70 -18.69 9.90
CA LYS A 194 -7.78 -19.46 9.22
C LYS A 194 -9.17 -18.93 9.55
N SER A 195 -9.43 -18.56 10.79
CA SER A 195 -10.76 -18.07 11.23
C SER A 195 -11.12 -16.80 10.47
N MET A 196 -10.24 -15.81 10.44
CA MET A 196 -10.47 -14.55 9.75
C MET A 196 -10.62 -14.73 8.24
N LEU A 197 -9.79 -15.56 7.62
CA LEU A 197 -9.90 -15.90 6.18
C LEU A 197 -11.23 -16.57 5.83
N THR A 198 -11.81 -17.32 6.76
CA THR A 198 -13.07 -18.04 6.52
C THR A 198 -14.29 -17.18 6.85
N ASN A 199 -14.23 -16.41 7.94
CA ASN A 199 -15.42 -15.78 8.52
C ASN A 199 -15.47 -14.27 8.35
N ASP A 200 -14.31 -13.57 8.39
CA ASP A 200 -14.29 -12.13 8.58
C ASP A 200 -13.96 -11.37 7.28
N MET A 201 -13.52 -12.06 6.22
CA MET A 201 -13.23 -11.47 4.91
C MET A 201 -13.62 -12.37 3.74
N ASN A 202 -13.70 -11.81 2.54
CA ASN A 202 -13.85 -12.56 1.29
C ASN A 202 -12.46 -12.95 0.76
N ALA A 203 -11.84 -13.94 1.39
CA ALA A 203 -10.47 -14.36 1.08
C ALA A 203 -10.26 -14.77 -0.37
N SER A 204 -11.28 -15.35 -1.05
CA SER A 204 -11.21 -15.67 -2.48
C SER A 204 -11.06 -14.43 -3.37
N THR A 205 -11.69 -13.33 -3.01
CA THR A 205 -11.54 -12.04 -3.71
C THR A 205 -10.12 -11.50 -3.57
N ILE A 206 -9.52 -11.63 -2.38
CA ILE A 206 -8.12 -11.26 -2.14
C ILE A 206 -7.19 -12.18 -2.93
N ALA A 207 -7.38 -13.50 -2.79
CA ALA A 207 -6.53 -14.53 -3.41
C ALA A 207 -6.56 -14.52 -4.94
N SER A 208 -7.63 -14.01 -5.56
CA SER A 208 -7.70 -13.85 -7.01
C SER A 208 -6.75 -12.79 -7.56
N ARG A 209 -6.13 -11.96 -6.70
CA ARG A 209 -5.26 -10.84 -7.07
C ARG A 209 -3.91 -10.90 -6.39
N TYR A 210 -3.86 -11.32 -5.13
CA TYR A 210 -2.70 -11.21 -4.27
C TYR A 210 -2.49 -12.48 -3.45
N PRO A 211 -1.25 -12.89 -3.17
CA PRO A 211 -0.96 -14.05 -2.34
C PRO A 211 -1.50 -13.90 -0.92
N ILE A 212 -1.85 -15.03 -0.32
CA ILE A 212 -2.24 -15.13 1.09
C ILE A 212 -1.15 -15.86 1.87
N TRP A 213 -0.85 -15.37 3.06
CA TRP A 213 -0.05 -16.01 4.08
C TRP A 213 -0.99 -16.48 5.19
N LEU A 214 -1.25 -17.79 5.19
CA LEU A 214 -2.14 -18.45 6.13
C LEU A 214 -1.45 -18.68 7.47
N ALA A 215 -2.07 -18.28 8.57
CA ALA A 215 -1.69 -18.76 9.91
C ALA A 215 -2.64 -19.88 10.37
N GLN A 216 -2.07 -21.04 10.59
CA GLN A 216 -2.80 -22.18 11.16
C GLN A 216 -1.83 -23.18 11.80
N TYR A 217 -1.81 -23.26 13.12
CA TYR A 217 -0.86 -24.05 13.90
C TYR A 217 -1.31 -25.49 14.06
N ASN A 218 -1.08 -26.29 13.05
CA ASN A 218 -1.41 -27.72 12.99
C ASN A 218 -0.35 -28.44 12.16
N SER A 219 -0.27 -29.79 12.29
CA SER A 219 0.60 -30.62 11.45
C SER A 219 0.17 -30.67 9.96
N SER A 220 -1.03 -30.19 9.64
CA SER A 220 -1.51 -29.99 8.28
C SER A 220 -2.48 -28.82 8.21
N ALA A 221 -2.40 -28.02 7.15
CA ALA A 221 -3.36 -26.97 6.93
C ALA A 221 -4.72 -27.55 6.51
N THR A 222 -5.77 -27.16 7.23
CA THR A 222 -7.16 -27.54 6.93
C THR A 222 -7.95 -26.40 6.27
N TYR A 223 -7.31 -25.26 6.00
CA TYR A 223 -7.87 -24.20 5.20
C TYR A 223 -7.93 -24.65 3.73
N THR A 224 -9.08 -24.49 3.10
CA THR A 224 -9.33 -24.99 1.72
C THR A 224 -9.19 -23.89 0.67
N GLY A 225 -9.00 -22.64 1.07
CA GLY A 225 -8.76 -21.54 0.14
C GLY A 225 -7.31 -21.50 -0.37
N ALA A 226 -7.06 -20.62 -1.34
CA ALA A 226 -5.71 -20.46 -1.88
C ALA A 226 -4.79 -19.72 -0.88
N TYR A 227 -3.54 -20.18 -0.77
CA TYR A 227 -2.47 -19.53 -0.05
C TYR A 227 -1.12 -19.88 -0.67
N SER A 228 -0.09 -19.07 -0.44
CA SER A 228 1.26 -19.30 -0.93
C SER A 228 2.28 -19.45 0.19
N TYR A 229 1.94 -18.96 1.39
CA TYR A 229 2.74 -19.07 2.60
C TYR A 229 1.88 -19.65 3.71
N TRP A 230 2.51 -20.43 4.59
CA TRP A 230 1.85 -21.05 5.74
C TRP A 230 2.71 -20.91 6.99
N GLN A 231 2.25 -20.10 7.93
CA GLN A 231 2.79 -20.06 9.29
C GLN A 231 2.19 -21.23 10.07
N TYR A 232 3.02 -22.23 10.33
CA TYR A 232 2.55 -23.52 10.83
C TYR A 232 2.73 -23.69 12.35
N THR A 233 3.56 -22.86 12.98
CA THR A 233 3.75 -22.83 14.44
C THR A 233 4.27 -21.46 14.88
N SER A 234 3.92 -21.08 16.11
CA SER A 234 4.49 -19.92 16.84
C SER A 234 5.44 -20.34 17.96
N SER A 235 5.92 -21.57 17.91
CA SER A 235 6.72 -22.18 19.00
C SER A 235 7.94 -22.91 18.46
N GLY A 236 8.45 -22.51 17.29
CA GLY A 236 9.66 -23.06 16.71
C GLY A 236 10.91 -22.68 17.50
N THR A 237 11.99 -23.44 17.28
CA THR A 237 13.32 -23.14 17.81
C THR A 237 14.30 -23.10 16.65
N VAL A 238 15.06 -22.00 16.54
CA VAL A 238 16.04 -21.79 15.47
C VAL A 238 17.36 -21.36 16.09
N PRO A 239 18.48 -22.01 15.76
CA PRO A 239 19.81 -21.57 16.20
C PRO A 239 20.04 -20.09 15.84
N GLY A 240 20.51 -19.30 16.79
CA GLY A 240 20.72 -17.86 16.62
C GLY A 240 19.55 -17.00 17.11
N ILE A 241 18.42 -17.58 17.51
CA ILE A 241 17.27 -16.89 18.10
C ILE A 241 17.02 -17.41 19.50
N GLU A 242 16.96 -16.50 20.47
CA GLU A 242 16.61 -16.85 21.84
C GLU A 242 15.11 -16.98 22.01
N GLY A 243 14.65 -18.16 22.47
CA GLY A 243 13.23 -18.42 22.73
C GLY A 243 12.47 -18.94 21.51
N ARG A 244 11.18 -18.68 21.47
CA ARG A 244 10.28 -19.17 20.41
C ARG A 244 10.30 -18.23 19.21
N VAL A 245 10.12 -18.82 18.03
CA VAL A 245 10.00 -18.08 16.78
C VAL A 245 8.90 -18.68 15.91
N ASP A 246 8.23 -17.83 15.15
CA ASP A 246 7.21 -18.22 14.18
C ASP A 246 7.87 -18.84 12.95
N MET A 247 7.38 -20.04 12.56
CA MET A 247 7.94 -20.82 11.47
C MET A 247 6.98 -20.89 10.29
N ASN A 248 7.55 -20.81 9.08
CA ASN A 248 6.80 -20.65 7.85
C ASN A 248 7.26 -21.58 6.74
N PHE A 249 6.32 -22.01 5.91
CA PHE A 249 6.61 -22.56 4.59
C PHE A 249 6.25 -21.55 3.51
N TYR A 250 7.07 -21.47 2.46
CA TYR A 250 6.75 -20.84 1.20
C TYR A 250 6.68 -21.86 0.08
N TYR A 251 5.61 -21.83 -0.70
CA TYR A 251 5.35 -22.74 -1.82
C TYR A 251 5.58 -22.01 -3.14
N SER A 252 6.75 -22.21 -3.74
CA SER A 252 7.13 -21.60 -5.02
C SER A 252 6.90 -22.57 -6.17
N THR A 253 6.21 -22.13 -7.21
CA THR A 253 5.93 -22.94 -8.40
C THR A 253 7.11 -23.03 -9.37
N ASP A 254 7.99 -22.04 -9.34
CA ASP A 254 9.15 -21.90 -10.26
C ASP A 254 10.49 -21.92 -9.53
N GLY A 255 10.50 -22.09 -8.21
CA GLY A 255 11.71 -22.08 -7.39
C GLY A 255 12.31 -20.67 -7.18
N SER A 256 11.60 -19.61 -7.51
CA SER A 256 12.09 -18.24 -7.36
C SER A 256 11.53 -17.55 -6.11
N PHE A 257 12.23 -16.47 -5.70
CA PHE A 257 11.74 -15.48 -4.77
C PHE A 257 11.52 -14.16 -5.53
N SER A 258 10.34 -13.56 -5.44
CA SER A 258 10.05 -12.32 -6.14
C SER A 258 9.24 -11.35 -5.29
N SER A 259 9.75 -10.13 -5.14
CA SER A 259 9.05 -9.00 -4.52
C SER A 259 8.45 -8.03 -5.55
N LYS A 260 8.63 -8.30 -6.84
CA LYS A 260 8.19 -7.39 -7.90
C LYS A 260 7.02 -7.98 -8.65
N ILE A 261 5.94 -7.22 -8.76
CA ILE A 261 4.88 -7.51 -9.71
C ILE A 261 5.17 -6.82 -11.04
N ASN A 262 4.87 -7.53 -12.13
CA ASN A 262 4.77 -6.88 -13.43
C ASN A 262 3.53 -5.98 -13.42
N ILE A 263 3.73 -4.68 -13.20
CA ILE A 263 2.68 -3.70 -13.46
C ILE A 263 2.47 -3.71 -14.97
N PRO A 264 1.26 -3.95 -15.47
CA PRO A 264 1.01 -3.89 -16.91
C PRO A 264 1.47 -2.54 -17.44
N VAL A 265 2.44 -2.55 -18.36
CA VAL A 265 2.87 -1.37 -19.11
C VAL A 265 1.98 -1.32 -20.35
N PRO A 266 1.69 -0.13 -20.89
CA PRO A 266 1.10 -0.03 -22.22
C PRO A 266 1.87 -0.93 -23.20
N THR A 267 1.15 -1.83 -23.89
CA THR A 267 1.75 -2.82 -24.82
C THR A 267 1.64 -2.39 -26.28
N GLY A 268 1.07 -1.20 -26.50
CA GLY A 268 0.91 -0.58 -27.82
C GLY A 268 2.16 0.22 -28.26
N GLU A 269 1.98 1.10 -29.22
CA GLU A 269 3.04 1.97 -29.69
C GLU A 269 3.57 2.83 -28.55
N THR A 270 4.88 2.83 -28.38
CA THR A 270 5.57 3.74 -27.48
C THR A 270 5.55 5.16 -28.04
N ALA A 271 5.54 6.16 -27.17
CA ALA A 271 5.61 7.55 -27.59
C ALA A 271 6.84 7.81 -28.48
N PRO A 272 6.75 8.71 -29.48
CA PRO A 272 7.88 9.10 -30.29
C PRO A 272 9.07 9.57 -29.43
N ALA A 273 10.28 9.38 -29.95
CA ALA A 273 11.51 9.75 -29.22
C ALA A 273 11.63 11.26 -28.95
N ASP A 274 10.98 12.10 -29.75
CA ASP A 274 10.94 13.56 -29.62
C ASP A 274 9.78 14.06 -28.75
N ALA A 275 8.88 13.19 -28.29
CA ALA A 275 7.86 13.53 -27.29
C ALA A 275 8.54 14.02 -26.00
N LYS A 276 8.03 15.11 -25.41
CA LYS A 276 8.62 15.73 -24.23
C LYS A 276 8.06 15.18 -22.92
N ILE A 277 6.74 14.98 -22.85
CA ILE A 277 6.05 14.44 -21.70
C ILE A 277 5.11 13.32 -22.14
N VAL A 278 5.19 12.19 -21.48
CA VAL A 278 4.46 10.96 -21.82
C VAL A 278 3.63 10.51 -20.64
N TYR A 279 2.40 10.08 -20.89
CA TYR A 279 1.47 9.66 -19.85
C TYR A 279 0.48 8.62 -20.34
N ALA A 280 -0.08 7.85 -19.40
CA ALA A 280 -1.15 6.90 -19.64
C ALA A 280 -2.07 6.84 -18.41
N THR A 281 -3.36 6.61 -18.63
CA THR A 281 -4.35 6.50 -17.57
C THR A 281 -4.92 5.08 -17.45
N HIS A 282 -5.27 4.71 -16.20
CA HIS A 282 -6.08 3.53 -15.92
C HIS A 282 -7.55 3.93 -15.89
N ILE A 283 -8.34 3.32 -16.77
CA ILE A 283 -9.73 3.68 -17.02
C ILE A 283 -10.64 2.58 -16.49
N GLN A 284 -11.72 2.94 -15.83
CA GLN A 284 -12.77 2.03 -15.39
C GLN A 284 -13.15 1.03 -16.48
N THR A 285 -13.11 -0.26 -16.20
CA THR A 285 -13.43 -1.40 -17.08
C THR A 285 -12.47 -1.65 -18.23
N TYR A 286 -11.67 -0.65 -18.66
CA TYR A 286 -10.71 -0.81 -19.76
C TYR A 286 -9.30 -1.16 -19.27
N GLY A 287 -8.97 -0.79 -18.00
CA GLY A 287 -7.62 -0.93 -17.48
C GLY A 287 -6.68 0.16 -17.98
N TRP A 288 -5.39 -0.13 -18.02
CA TRP A 288 -4.40 0.77 -18.61
C TRP A 288 -4.61 0.90 -20.11
N GLU A 289 -4.46 2.15 -20.62
CA GLU A 289 -4.42 2.38 -22.06
C GLU A 289 -3.31 1.54 -22.69
N LYS A 290 -3.57 1.02 -23.90
CA LYS A 290 -2.60 0.19 -24.62
C LYS A 290 -1.47 1.03 -25.22
N GLU A 291 -1.77 2.24 -25.63
CA GLU A 291 -0.84 3.19 -26.25
C GLU A 291 -0.52 4.31 -25.26
N GLU A 292 0.69 4.82 -25.32
CA GLU A 292 1.09 5.99 -24.54
C GLU A 292 0.59 7.27 -25.21
N THR A 293 0.11 8.21 -24.41
CA THR A 293 -0.26 9.55 -24.83
C THR A 293 0.87 10.52 -24.52
N TYR A 294 1.03 11.58 -25.34
CA TYR A 294 2.11 12.55 -25.18
C TYR A 294 1.69 13.97 -25.61
N ASP A 295 2.43 14.97 -25.14
CA ASP A 295 2.48 16.38 -25.57
C ASP A 295 1.12 17.05 -25.84
N GLY A 296 0.16 16.85 -24.94
CA GLY A 296 -1.16 17.46 -25.02
C GLY A 296 -2.23 16.59 -25.71
N GLY A 297 -1.90 15.34 -26.04
CA GLY A 297 -2.89 14.33 -26.45
C GLY A 297 -3.92 14.07 -25.33
N ILE A 298 -5.04 13.47 -25.66
CA ILE A 298 -6.08 13.09 -24.67
C ILE A 298 -5.80 11.68 -24.19
N SER A 299 -5.56 11.51 -22.87
CA SER A 299 -5.54 10.23 -22.20
C SER A 299 -6.81 10.07 -21.37
N GLY A 300 -7.46 8.93 -21.46
CA GLY A 300 -8.77 8.68 -20.87
C GLY A 300 -9.91 8.69 -21.89
N THR A 301 -11.14 8.94 -21.43
CA THR A 301 -12.34 8.90 -22.30
C THR A 301 -13.16 10.19 -22.17
N VAL A 302 -13.73 10.64 -23.28
CA VAL A 302 -14.66 11.78 -23.30
C VAL A 302 -16.04 11.27 -23.70
N GLY A 303 -17.07 11.64 -22.94
CA GLY A 303 -18.46 11.29 -23.23
C GLY A 303 -18.86 9.82 -22.96
N GLN A 304 -17.97 8.98 -22.40
CA GLN A 304 -18.25 7.58 -22.12
C GLN A 304 -18.61 7.32 -20.65
N ALA A 305 -18.62 8.34 -19.81
CA ALA A 305 -18.92 8.24 -18.39
C ALA A 305 -18.02 7.25 -17.63
N LYS A 306 -16.76 7.08 -18.07
CA LYS A 306 -15.75 6.23 -17.42
C LYS A 306 -14.82 7.06 -16.55
N ARG A 307 -14.59 6.62 -15.30
CA ARG A 307 -13.66 7.31 -14.40
C ARG A 307 -12.22 6.94 -14.69
N LEU A 308 -11.33 7.87 -14.44
CA LEU A 308 -9.92 7.57 -14.23
C LEU A 308 -9.73 7.01 -12.81
N GLU A 309 -8.90 5.98 -12.67
CA GLU A 309 -8.58 5.31 -11.41
C GLU A 309 -7.12 5.49 -11.00
N ALA A 310 -6.22 5.64 -11.98
CA ALA A 310 -4.81 5.91 -11.78
C ALA A 310 -4.20 6.59 -13.02
N ILE A 311 -3.00 7.14 -12.87
CA ILE A 311 -2.20 7.78 -13.93
C ILE A 311 -0.72 7.53 -13.72
N LYS A 312 0.03 7.41 -14.82
CA LYS A 312 1.50 7.47 -14.89
C LYS A 312 1.90 8.65 -15.75
N ILE A 313 2.93 9.39 -15.34
CA ILE A 313 3.48 10.50 -16.12
C ILE A 313 4.99 10.42 -16.06
N ARG A 314 5.70 10.57 -17.18
CA ARG A 314 7.18 10.55 -17.19
C ARG A 314 7.76 11.70 -18.01
N ASN A 315 8.91 12.18 -17.56
CA ASN A 315 9.79 13.03 -18.34
C ASN A 315 10.41 12.21 -19.49
N ASN A 316 10.35 12.72 -20.71
CA ASN A 316 10.96 12.10 -21.90
C ASN A 316 11.90 13.06 -22.63
N THR A 317 12.22 14.22 -22.03
CA THR A 317 13.07 15.24 -22.67
C THR A 317 14.55 14.92 -22.64
N GLY A 318 15.00 14.00 -21.79
CA GLY A 318 16.41 13.76 -21.48
C GLY A 318 17.07 14.84 -20.60
N ILE A 319 16.32 15.89 -20.21
CA ILE A 319 16.79 16.95 -19.31
C ILE A 319 16.69 16.45 -17.86
N GLU A 320 17.71 16.74 -17.05
CA GLU A 320 17.72 16.40 -15.63
C GLU A 320 16.58 17.08 -14.87
N GLY A 321 15.86 16.30 -14.08
CA GLY A 321 14.70 16.73 -13.32
C GLY A 321 13.54 15.77 -13.49
N SER A 322 12.53 15.91 -12.63
CA SER A 322 11.39 15.00 -12.58
C SER A 322 10.07 15.69 -12.82
N VAL A 323 9.12 14.91 -13.33
CA VAL A 323 7.69 15.26 -13.30
C VAL A 323 7.10 14.65 -12.03
N GLU A 324 6.77 15.49 -11.07
CA GLU A 324 6.10 15.09 -9.84
C GLU A 324 4.60 15.33 -9.94
N TYR A 325 3.80 14.40 -9.45
CA TYR A 325 2.34 14.50 -9.49
C TYR A 325 1.67 13.86 -8.29
N GLN A 326 0.50 14.39 -7.95
CA GLN A 326 -0.30 14.00 -6.81
C GLN A 326 -1.77 13.99 -7.24
N VAL A 327 -2.53 12.96 -6.83
CA VAL A 327 -3.96 12.85 -7.16
C VAL A 327 -4.83 12.88 -5.90
N HIS A 328 -6.02 13.47 -6.03
CA HIS A 328 -7.10 13.32 -5.06
C HIS A 328 -7.96 12.13 -5.48
N CYS A 329 -8.04 11.12 -4.61
CA CYS A 329 -8.75 9.88 -4.87
C CYS A 329 -9.94 9.73 -3.91
N GLN A 330 -11.07 9.25 -4.43
CA GLN A 330 -12.28 8.97 -3.66
C GLN A 330 -11.98 8.15 -2.42
N SER A 331 -12.45 8.55 -1.26
CA SER A 331 -12.26 7.96 0.08
C SER A 331 -10.85 8.11 0.67
N PHE A 332 -9.84 8.45 -0.14
CA PHE A 332 -8.44 8.58 0.28
C PHE A 332 -8.02 10.05 0.45
N GLY A 333 -8.67 10.98 -0.27
CA GLY A 333 -8.24 12.37 -0.32
C GLY A 333 -6.99 12.54 -1.19
N TRP A 334 -6.16 13.54 -0.89
CA TRP A 334 -4.87 13.72 -1.54
C TRP A 334 -3.93 12.59 -1.13
N MET A 335 -3.45 11.85 -2.12
CA MET A 335 -2.42 10.83 -1.95
C MET A 335 -1.04 11.49 -2.01
N ASP A 336 0.02 10.75 -1.71
CA ASP A 336 1.37 11.30 -1.79
C ASP A 336 1.80 11.71 -3.18
N TRP A 337 2.77 12.61 -3.22
CA TRP A 337 3.50 12.90 -4.45
C TRP A 337 4.26 11.67 -4.93
N THR A 338 4.18 11.45 -6.22
CA THR A 338 4.94 10.42 -6.94
C THR A 338 5.60 11.03 -8.19
N MET A 339 6.47 10.31 -8.88
CA MET A 339 7.25 10.87 -9.99
C MET A 339 7.52 9.87 -11.11
N ASP A 340 7.83 10.37 -12.26
CA ASP A 340 8.51 9.72 -13.40
C ASP A 340 8.13 8.27 -13.68
N GLY A 341 6.85 8.02 -13.98
CA GLY A 341 6.33 6.72 -14.38
C GLY A 341 5.76 5.87 -13.23
N ASP A 342 5.94 6.30 -11.99
CA ASP A 342 5.25 5.69 -10.85
C ASP A 342 3.74 5.93 -10.93
N ILE A 343 2.96 5.07 -10.31
CA ILE A 343 1.50 5.15 -10.38
C ILE A 343 0.96 6.10 -9.30
N ALA A 344 0.24 7.15 -9.70
CA ALA A 344 -0.63 7.92 -8.81
C ALA A 344 -2.08 7.40 -8.93
N GLY A 345 -2.73 7.16 -7.79
CA GLY A 345 -4.06 6.55 -7.72
C GLY A 345 -4.01 5.06 -7.36
N LEU A 346 -5.14 4.37 -7.51
CA LEU A 346 -5.28 2.98 -7.07
C LEU A 346 -6.07 2.17 -8.12
N THR A 347 -5.52 1.05 -8.56
CA THR A 347 -6.19 0.17 -9.52
C THR A 347 -6.96 -0.94 -8.81
N GLY A 348 -8.07 -1.38 -9.40
CA GLY A 348 -8.84 -2.53 -8.91
C GLY A 348 -9.73 -2.28 -7.68
N LEU A 349 -9.79 -1.04 -7.16
CA LEU A 349 -10.65 -0.67 -6.03
C LEU A 349 -11.90 0.09 -6.47
N ALA A 350 -12.08 0.32 -7.75
CA ALA A 350 -13.19 1.09 -8.29
C ALA A 350 -13.29 2.52 -7.72
N LYS A 351 -12.16 3.13 -7.34
CA LYS A 351 -12.08 4.50 -6.81
C LYS A 351 -11.77 5.47 -7.93
N ARG A 352 -12.50 6.58 -7.97
CA ARG A 352 -12.28 7.63 -8.99
C ARG A 352 -11.19 8.59 -8.56
N LEU A 353 -10.45 9.08 -9.54
CA LEU A 353 -9.70 10.32 -9.38
C LEU A 353 -10.66 11.52 -9.46
N GLU A 354 -10.45 12.51 -8.62
CA GLU A 354 -11.28 13.71 -8.51
C GLU A 354 -10.52 14.98 -8.86
N ALA A 355 -9.21 15.04 -8.56
CA ALA A 355 -8.33 16.14 -8.91
C ALA A 355 -6.87 15.65 -9.05
N ILE A 356 -6.04 16.49 -9.67
CA ILE A 356 -4.61 16.23 -9.86
C ILE A 356 -3.81 17.54 -9.71
N ARG A 357 -2.57 17.40 -9.24
CA ARG A 357 -1.52 18.43 -9.25
C ARG A 357 -0.29 17.85 -9.94
N ILE A 358 0.36 18.66 -10.80
CA ILE A 358 1.57 18.26 -11.51
C ILE A 358 2.58 19.39 -11.45
N ARG A 359 3.84 19.09 -11.09
CA ARG A 359 4.93 20.06 -11.05
C ARG A 359 6.21 19.44 -11.61
N LEU A 360 7.14 20.30 -11.99
CA LEU A 360 8.47 19.92 -12.46
C LEU A 360 9.51 20.23 -11.40
N THR A 361 10.64 19.51 -11.43
CA THR A 361 11.80 19.75 -10.57
C THR A 361 13.09 19.83 -11.39
N GLY A 362 14.19 20.25 -10.75
CA GLY A 362 15.52 20.32 -11.37
C GLY A 362 15.58 21.21 -12.61
N GLN A 363 16.51 20.94 -13.51
CA GLN A 363 16.71 21.70 -14.75
C GLN A 363 15.47 21.68 -15.66
N LEU A 364 14.67 20.62 -15.59
CA LEU A 364 13.40 20.54 -16.33
C LEU A 364 12.46 21.69 -15.94
N ALA A 365 12.36 22.04 -14.66
CA ALA A 365 11.54 23.15 -14.16
C ALA A 365 12.08 24.53 -14.52
N GLU A 366 13.38 24.62 -14.82
CA GLU A 366 14.02 25.87 -15.28
C GLU A 366 13.73 26.14 -16.77
N GLN A 367 13.59 25.06 -17.56
CA GLN A 367 13.41 25.17 -19.00
C GLN A 367 11.93 25.14 -19.44
N TYR A 368 11.06 24.50 -18.65
CA TYR A 368 9.66 24.31 -18.99
C TYR A 368 8.71 24.72 -17.88
N ASP A 369 7.50 25.07 -18.27
CA ASP A 369 6.30 25.09 -17.46
C ASP A 369 5.43 23.89 -17.86
N VAL A 370 4.86 23.16 -16.88
CA VAL A 370 3.89 22.11 -17.16
C VAL A 370 2.47 22.67 -17.09
N TYR A 371 1.72 22.49 -18.16
CA TYR A 371 0.30 22.80 -18.23
C TYR A 371 -0.52 21.51 -18.34
N TYR A 372 -1.65 21.47 -17.66
CA TYR A 372 -2.54 20.32 -17.69
C TYR A 372 -3.98 20.74 -17.46
N ARG A 373 -4.91 20.00 -18.08
CA ARG A 373 -6.35 20.17 -17.86
C ARG A 373 -7.04 18.82 -17.82
N VAL A 374 -8.22 18.78 -17.19
CA VAL A 374 -8.98 17.54 -17.00
C VAL A 374 -10.40 17.67 -17.50
N GLN A 375 -10.93 16.58 -18.06
CA GLN A 375 -12.36 16.39 -18.30
C GLN A 375 -12.98 15.88 -17.00
N CYS A 376 -13.86 16.70 -16.42
CA CYS A 376 -14.49 16.42 -15.14
C CYS A 376 -16.00 16.18 -15.33
N GLN A 377 -16.52 15.13 -14.72
CA GLN A 377 -17.95 14.80 -14.74
C GLN A 377 -18.80 16.05 -14.43
N THR A 378 -19.84 16.32 -15.22
CA THR A 378 -20.76 17.46 -15.10
C THR A 378 -20.16 18.80 -15.55
N TYR A 379 -18.85 19.02 -15.39
CA TYR A 379 -18.21 20.31 -15.68
C TYR A 379 -17.58 20.36 -17.07
N GLY A 380 -17.39 19.21 -17.73
CA GLY A 380 -16.69 19.14 -18.99
C GLY A 380 -15.18 19.39 -18.85
N TRP A 381 -14.53 19.85 -19.92
CA TRP A 381 -13.14 20.28 -19.87
C TRP A 381 -13.00 21.53 -19.00
N LEU A 382 -12.19 21.44 -17.95
CA LEU A 382 -11.75 22.61 -17.19
C LEU A 382 -10.59 23.30 -17.94
N ASP A 383 -10.25 24.51 -17.49
CA ASP A 383 -9.15 25.28 -18.04
C ASP A 383 -7.77 24.73 -17.66
N TRP A 384 -6.71 25.25 -18.30
CA TRP A 384 -5.35 24.77 -18.09
C TRP A 384 -4.75 25.24 -16.76
N ALA A 385 -4.49 24.32 -15.85
CA ALA A 385 -3.70 24.50 -14.64
C ALA A 385 -2.21 24.51 -14.99
N LYS A 386 -1.39 25.12 -14.12
CA LYS A 386 0.05 25.31 -14.31
C LYS A 386 0.81 24.95 -13.04
N ASN A 387 1.92 24.23 -13.15
CA ASN A 387 2.99 24.10 -12.12
C ASN A 387 2.48 23.88 -10.69
N GLY A 388 1.80 22.80 -10.43
CA GLY A 388 1.31 22.43 -9.10
C GLY A 388 -0.07 22.97 -8.74
N GLN A 389 -0.70 23.79 -9.57
CA GLN A 389 -2.10 24.20 -9.36
C GLN A 389 -3.02 22.96 -9.38
N THR A 390 -4.08 22.97 -8.60
CA THR A 390 -5.06 21.91 -8.62
C THR A 390 -5.92 21.97 -9.89
N ALA A 391 -6.02 20.86 -10.63
CA ALA A 391 -6.98 20.68 -11.72
C ALA A 391 -8.00 19.61 -11.34
N GLY A 392 -9.29 19.89 -11.55
CA GLY A 392 -10.37 18.93 -11.23
C GLY A 392 -11.40 19.48 -10.24
N SER A 393 -11.89 18.59 -9.38
CA SER A 393 -12.92 18.95 -8.41
C SER A 393 -12.77 18.09 -7.16
N THR A 394 -12.88 18.67 -5.97
CA THR A 394 -12.94 17.90 -4.71
C THR A 394 -14.27 18.15 -3.99
N ASN A 395 -14.63 17.21 -3.11
CA ASN A 395 -15.83 17.24 -2.27
C ASN A 395 -17.21 17.17 -3.00
N TYR A 396 -17.25 17.34 -4.31
CA TYR A 396 -18.47 17.18 -5.11
C TYR A 396 -18.69 15.76 -5.64
N ALA A 397 -17.80 14.82 -5.30
CA ALA A 397 -17.86 13.43 -5.77
C ALA A 397 -17.88 13.31 -7.32
N LYS A 398 -17.19 14.23 -8.03
CA LYS A 398 -17.10 14.23 -9.50
C LYS A 398 -15.81 13.54 -9.94
N ARG A 399 -15.95 12.60 -10.88
CA ARG A 399 -14.80 11.85 -11.41
C ARG A 399 -14.07 12.65 -12.48
N LEU A 400 -12.78 12.43 -12.58
CA LEU A 400 -12.03 12.73 -13.80
C LEU A 400 -12.30 11.63 -14.84
N GLU A 401 -12.44 12.01 -16.09
CA GLU A 401 -12.73 11.13 -17.22
C GLU A 401 -11.60 11.13 -18.27
N ALA A 402 -10.88 12.25 -18.42
CA ALA A 402 -9.72 12.39 -19.29
C ALA A 402 -8.78 13.50 -18.80
N ILE A 403 -7.56 13.51 -19.32
CA ILE A 403 -6.54 14.51 -19.04
C ILE A 403 -5.74 14.84 -20.31
N GLN A 404 -5.25 16.07 -20.38
CA GLN A 404 -4.23 16.54 -21.32
C GLN A 404 -3.10 17.19 -20.54
N ILE A 405 -1.84 16.87 -20.90
CA ILE A 405 -0.64 17.39 -20.24
C ILE A 405 0.35 17.86 -21.31
N LYS A 406 0.93 19.05 -21.15
CA LYS A 406 1.86 19.63 -22.12
C LYS A 406 2.99 20.39 -21.43
N LEU A 407 4.21 20.22 -21.88
CA LEU A 407 5.31 21.09 -21.56
C LEU A 407 5.34 22.28 -22.52
N VAL A 408 5.50 23.48 -21.97
CA VAL A 408 5.67 24.73 -22.69
C VAL A 408 6.98 25.34 -22.23
N GLU A 409 7.76 25.92 -23.13
CA GLU A 409 8.98 26.61 -22.77
C GLU A 409 8.75 27.62 -21.65
N LYS A 410 9.69 27.77 -20.76
CA LYS A 410 9.57 28.63 -19.56
C LYS A 410 9.10 30.02 -19.91
N GLY A 411 8.00 30.43 -19.29
CA GLY A 411 7.37 31.73 -19.55
C GLY A 411 6.57 31.83 -20.85
N GLY A 412 6.47 30.75 -21.62
CA GLY A 412 5.66 30.71 -22.85
C GLY A 412 4.15 30.82 -22.61
N MET A 413 3.39 31.05 -23.63
CA MET A 413 1.94 31.22 -23.54
C MET A 413 1.24 29.93 -23.17
N ALA A 414 0.24 30.02 -22.30
CA ALA A 414 -0.62 28.89 -21.94
C ALA A 414 -1.32 28.30 -23.19
N PRO A 415 -1.55 26.98 -23.23
CA PRO A 415 -2.24 26.33 -24.35
C PRO A 415 -3.71 26.74 -24.53
N GLY A 416 -4.27 27.51 -23.62
CA GLY A 416 -5.65 28.01 -23.63
C GLY A 416 -5.98 28.76 -22.34
N ASN A 417 -7.27 28.93 -22.05
CA ASN A 417 -7.74 29.62 -20.85
C ASN A 417 -7.20 28.96 -19.56
N THR A 418 -7.00 29.77 -18.50
CA THR A 418 -6.44 29.36 -17.21
C THR A 418 -7.28 29.81 -16.01
N SER A 419 -8.50 30.27 -16.21
CA SER A 419 -9.31 30.91 -15.17
C SER A 419 -10.10 29.90 -14.30
N LYS A 420 -10.60 28.82 -14.92
CA LYS A 420 -11.45 27.83 -14.25
C LYS A 420 -10.79 26.45 -14.25
N VAL A 421 -9.72 26.32 -13.51
CA VAL A 421 -8.90 25.09 -13.45
C VAL A 421 -9.43 24.08 -12.44
N TYR A 422 -10.15 24.56 -11.42
CA TYR A 422 -10.57 23.77 -10.27
C TYR A 422 -11.95 24.18 -9.76
N VAL A 423 -12.72 23.22 -9.29
CA VAL A 423 -14.06 23.42 -8.72
C VAL A 423 -14.13 22.73 -7.36
N SER A 424 -14.28 23.50 -6.31
CA SER A 424 -14.49 23.01 -4.95
C SER A 424 -15.62 23.78 -4.28
N PRO A 425 -16.34 23.18 -3.33
CA PRO A 425 -17.31 23.92 -2.55
C PRO A 425 -16.61 24.95 -1.65
N LEU A 426 -17.31 26.06 -1.43
CA LEU A 426 -16.85 27.11 -0.52
C LEU A 426 -17.27 26.82 0.92
N ILE A 427 -18.45 26.24 1.10
CA ILE A 427 -19.04 25.93 2.40
C ILE A 427 -19.57 24.49 2.39
N GLY A 428 -19.20 23.71 3.43
CA GLY A 428 -19.82 22.43 3.76
C GLY A 428 -20.68 22.57 5.01
N TYR A 429 -21.83 21.90 5.05
CA TYR A 429 -22.65 21.85 6.25
C TYR A 429 -23.41 20.55 6.37
N ASN A 430 -23.64 20.14 7.61
CA ASN A 430 -24.49 19.01 7.97
C ASN A 430 -25.45 19.41 9.08
N THR A 431 -26.57 18.71 9.15
CA THR A 431 -27.66 19.02 10.06
C THR A 431 -28.01 17.83 10.91
N HIS A 432 -28.31 18.08 12.18
CA HIS A 432 -28.93 17.10 13.07
C HIS A 432 -30.44 17.22 12.99
N VAL A 433 -31.10 16.16 12.56
CA VAL A 433 -32.54 16.12 12.32
C VAL A 433 -33.20 15.14 13.29
N GLN A 434 -34.29 15.53 13.88
CA GLN A 434 -35.08 14.72 14.81
C GLN A 434 -35.29 13.29 14.26
N THR A 435 -34.96 12.29 15.04
CA THR A 435 -35.00 10.84 14.74
C THR A 435 -34.05 10.31 13.69
N TYR A 436 -33.46 11.17 12.85
CA TYR A 436 -32.47 10.78 11.82
C TYR A 436 -31.03 10.99 12.29
N GLY A 437 -30.81 11.85 13.32
CA GLY A 437 -29.47 12.21 13.76
C GLY A 437 -28.76 13.14 12.76
N TRP A 438 -27.42 13.10 12.76
CA TRP A 438 -26.61 13.86 11.81
C TRP A 438 -26.78 13.33 10.39
N THR A 439 -27.15 14.24 9.47
CA THR A 439 -27.22 13.95 8.04
C THR A 439 -25.83 14.02 7.39
N GLY A 440 -25.71 13.49 6.18
CA GLY A 440 -24.48 13.68 5.39
C GLY A 440 -24.19 15.14 5.09
N THR A 441 -22.90 15.47 4.87
CA THR A 441 -22.49 16.83 4.50
C THR A 441 -23.03 17.20 3.11
N VAL A 442 -23.61 18.37 3.00
CA VAL A 442 -24.06 19.00 1.77
C VAL A 442 -23.28 20.30 1.54
N PHE A 443 -23.32 20.86 0.34
CA PHE A 443 -22.44 21.95 -0.05
C PHE A 443 -23.21 23.08 -0.77
N ASP A 444 -22.72 24.30 -0.62
CA ASP A 444 -23.01 25.49 -1.45
C ASP A 444 -24.50 25.64 -1.87
N GLY A 445 -25.36 25.86 -0.90
CA GLY A 445 -26.79 26.10 -1.16
C GLY A 445 -27.64 24.84 -1.41
N THR A 446 -27.05 23.64 -1.34
CA THR A 446 -27.82 22.40 -1.35
C THR A 446 -28.65 22.28 -0.07
N THR A 447 -29.89 21.81 -0.14
CA THR A 447 -30.74 21.66 1.05
C THR A 447 -30.14 20.65 2.02
N GLY A 448 -29.82 21.08 3.24
CA GLY A 448 -29.46 20.20 4.37
C GLY A 448 -30.67 19.91 5.23
N GLY A 449 -30.85 18.65 5.63
CA GLY A 449 -31.99 18.22 6.44
C GLY A 449 -33.10 17.57 5.62
N THR A 450 -34.35 17.68 6.09
CA THR A 450 -35.51 17.05 5.45
C THR A 450 -36.63 18.06 5.16
N THR A 451 -37.34 17.85 4.06
CA THR A 451 -38.51 18.63 3.67
C THR A 451 -39.72 17.71 3.57
N GLY A 452 -40.86 18.13 4.14
CA GLY A 452 -42.10 17.33 4.10
C GLY A 452 -42.20 16.15 5.07
N HIS A 453 -41.18 15.93 5.89
CA HIS A 453 -41.13 14.81 6.85
C HIS A 453 -41.63 15.16 8.26
N ALA A 454 -42.13 16.39 8.51
CA ALA A 454 -42.54 16.89 9.81
C ALA A 454 -41.47 16.66 10.92
N LYS A 455 -40.17 16.75 10.56
CA LYS A 455 -39.03 16.61 11.47
C LYS A 455 -38.36 17.97 11.67
N ARG A 456 -38.02 18.26 12.94
CA ARG A 456 -37.32 19.50 13.27
C ARG A 456 -35.81 19.35 13.02
N LEU A 457 -35.20 20.44 12.62
CA LEU A 457 -33.76 20.60 12.64
C LEU A 457 -33.36 20.95 14.08
N GLU A 458 -32.42 20.20 14.65
CA GLU A 458 -32.00 20.33 16.05
C GLU A 458 -30.63 20.97 16.19
N SER A 459 -29.75 20.78 15.20
CA SER A 459 -28.43 21.37 15.20
C SER A 459 -27.89 21.51 13.76
N ILE A 460 -26.91 22.40 13.57
CA ILE A 460 -26.20 22.57 12.31
C ILE A 460 -24.70 22.71 12.59
N SER A 461 -23.87 22.07 11.78
CA SER A 461 -22.43 22.28 11.74
C SER A 461 -22.05 22.82 10.38
N ILE A 462 -21.25 23.91 10.33
CA ILE A 462 -20.84 24.58 9.09
C ILE A 462 -19.32 24.62 9.08
N THR A 463 -18.72 24.33 7.93
CA THR A 463 -17.28 24.32 7.73
C THR A 463 -16.90 25.24 6.55
N ASN A 464 -15.95 26.14 6.77
CA ASN A 464 -15.30 26.85 5.69
C ASN A 464 -14.35 25.88 4.96
N LEU A 465 -14.56 25.70 3.65
CA LEU A 465 -13.77 24.80 2.81
C LEU A 465 -12.81 25.55 1.89
N THR A 466 -12.77 26.88 1.99
CA THR A 466 -11.84 27.72 1.21
C THR A 466 -10.42 27.63 1.80
N GLU A 467 -9.42 27.79 0.94
CA GLU A 467 -8.02 27.92 1.39
C GLU A 467 -7.73 29.32 2.00
N THR A 468 -8.68 30.24 1.91
CA THR A 468 -8.58 31.59 2.49
C THR A 468 -9.08 31.59 3.92
N SER A 469 -8.33 32.25 4.81
CA SER A 469 -8.78 32.52 6.16
C SER A 469 -10.03 33.41 6.15
N GLY A 470 -11.05 33.03 6.87
CA GLY A 470 -12.29 33.77 6.97
C GLY A 470 -13.29 33.09 7.87
N ASN A 471 -14.24 33.85 8.39
CA ASN A 471 -15.29 33.34 9.26
C ASN A 471 -16.60 33.16 8.49
N VAL A 472 -17.32 32.08 8.79
CA VAL A 472 -18.70 31.91 8.36
C VAL A 472 -19.62 32.48 9.44
N VAL A 473 -20.44 33.46 9.06
CA VAL A 473 -21.42 34.05 9.98
C VAL A 473 -22.82 33.52 9.62
N TYR A 474 -23.52 32.97 10.57
CA TYR A 474 -24.85 32.44 10.36
C TYR A 474 -25.79 32.74 11.52
N ARG A 475 -27.10 32.66 11.27
CA ARG A 475 -28.15 32.83 12.27
C ARG A 475 -29.06 31.62 12.28
N VAL A 476 -29.46 31.22 13.47
CA VAL A 476 -30.50 30.21 13.68
C VAL A 476 -31.63 30.80 14.50
N HIS A 477 -32.87 30.39 14.20
CA HIS A 477 -34.03 30.74 14.99
C HIS A 477 -34.43 29.50 15.79
N GLY A 478 -34.27 29.58 17.12
CA GLY A 478 -34.67 28.53 18.04
C GLY A 478 -36.10 28.78 18.55
N GLN A 479 -36.94 27.75 18.61
CA GLN A 479 -38.22 27.79 19.25
C GLN A 479 -38.06 28.29 20.70
N THR A 480 -38.82 29.28 21.12
CA THR A 480 -38.75 29.95 22.45
C THR A 480 -37.54 30.86 22.71
N TYR A 481 -36.41 30.72 21.95
CA TYR A 481 -35.18 31.50 22.16
C TYR A 481 -35.00 32.65 21.17
N GLY A 482 -35.75 32.65 20.06
CA GLY A 482 -35.63 33.67 19.01
C GLY A 482 -34.41 33.47 18.14
N LEU A 483 -33.96 34.56 17.49
CA LEU A 483 -32.84 34.54 16.53
C LEU A 483 -31.52 34.74 17.24
N SER A 484 -30.60 33.81 17.06
CA SER A 484 -29.22 33.87 17.57
C SER A 484 -28.21 34.12 16.43
N LEU A 485 -27.17 34.86 16.70
CA LEU A 485 -26.02 35.08 15.80
C LEU A 485 -24.83 34.24 16.29
N ILE A 486 -24.26 33.44 15.41
CA ILE A 486 -23.11 32.60 15.69
C ILE A 486 -22.00 32.93 14.70
N HIS A 487 -20.75 33.07 15.21
CA HIS A 487 -19.54 33.27 14.43
C HIS A 487 -18.66 32.03 14.58
N ILE A 488 -18.13 31.54 13.47
CA ILE A 488 -17.15 30.45 13.43
C ILE A 488 -15.90 30.94 12.72
#